data_0914e079f62de7bf652b90027f44e819
#
_entry.id   0914e079f62de7bf652b90027f44e819
#
_cell.length_a   1.000
_cell.length_b   1.000
_cell.length_c   1.000
_cell.angle_alpha   90.00
_cell.angle_beta   90.00
_cell.angle_gamma   90.00
#
_symmetry.space_group_name_H-M   'P 1'
#
loop_
_entity.id
_entity.type
_entity.pdbx_description
1 polymer ?
#
loop_
_entity_poly.entity_id
_entity_poly.type
_entity_poly.pdbx_seq_one_letter_code
_entity_poly.pdbx_strand_id
1 'polypeptide(L)'
;MRKLVATELMSMDGVAESPDEWAFSYTDDEMQTEDAAGMAASDALLLGRVTYEEFAAFWPNQPADNPMVDYINSVRKYVVSATLEEPPEWNNSTVIGGEGGTIVEEIAALKREPGRDITITGSLILVRSLMREGLLDELRCVVCPVVRGSGRRLFEEEEDRRELELVDSKTFGTGVVTLTYRPSS
;
A
#
# COMPACT_ATOMS: atom_id res chain seq x y z
N MET A 1 -6.24 -17.72 -4.91
CA MET A 1 -5.21 -17.18 -3.99
C MET A 1 -5.36 -15.66 -4.03
N ARG A 2 -5.36 -15.01 -2.88
CA ARG A 2 -5.48 -13.54 -2.78
C ARG A 2 -4.22 -12.88 -3.34
N LYS A 3 -4.38 -11.77 -4.06
CA LYS A 3 -3.22 -10.99 -4.49
C LYS A 3 -2.78 -10.02 -3.39
N LEU A 4 -1.49 -9.78 -3.30
CA LEU A 4 -0.91 -8.64 -2.61
C LEU A 4 -0.67 -7.53 -3.65
N VAL A 5 -1.39 -6.42 -3.48
CA VAL A 5 -1.35 -5.27 -4.40
C VAL A 5 -0.84 -4.05 -3.64
N ALA A 6 0.35 -3.59 -3.96
CA ALA A 6 0.87 -2.34 -3.42
C ALA A 6 0.47 -1.17 -4.31
N THR A 7 -0.03 -0.09 -3.69
CA THR A 7 -0.32 1.18 -4.39
C THR A 7 0.47 2.29 -3.72
N GLU A 8 1.38 2.90 -4.47
CA GLU A 8 2.28 3.94 -3.98
C GLU A 8 2.15 5.20 -4.81
N LEU A 9 1.83 6.31 -4.13
CA LEU A 9 1.87 7.65 -4.69
C LEU A 9 3.33 8.11 -4.77
N MET A 10 3.76 8.56 -5.95
CA MET A 10 5.14 9.01 -6.14
C MET A 10 5.23 10.22 -7.07
N SER A 11 6.29 10.99 -6.87
CA SER A 11 6.69 12.06 -7.77
C SER A 11 7.37 11.50 -9.03
N MET A 12 7.57 12.34 -10.04
CA MET A 12 8.30 11.98 -11.27
C MET A 12 9.74 11.51 -11.01
N ASP A 13 10.37 11.97 -9.93
CA ASP A 13 11.71 11.54 -9.51
C ASP A 13 11.69 10.43 -8.46
N GLY A 14 10.53 9.78 -8.26
CA GLY A 14 10.38 8.55 -7.47
C GLY A 14 10.23 8.75 -5.96
N VAL A 15 10.11 9.98 -5.47
CA VAL A 15 9.86 10.26 -4.04
C VAL A 15 8.44 9.84 -3.69
N ALA A 16 8.30 8.99 -2.68
CA ALA A 16 7.03 8.45 -2.20
C ALA A 16 6.80 8.68 -0.69
N GLU A 17 7.68 9.46 -0.04
CA GLU A 17 7.55 9.87 1.35
C GLU A 17 6.47 10.94 1.52
N SER A 18 5.69 10.84 2.60
CA SER A 18 4.67 11.83 3.01
C SER A 18 3.79 12.31 1.86
N PRO A 19 3.12 11.41 1.12
CA PRO A 19 2.31 11.79 -0.05
C PRO A 19 1.11 12.68 0.33
N ASP A 20 0.67 12.65 1.57
CA ASP A 20 -0.37 13.51 2.14
C ASP A 20 -0.02 15.01 2.08
N GLU A 21 1.27 15.36 2.11
CA GLU A 21 1.71 16.75 2.03
C GLU A 21 1.64 17.35 0.61
N TRP A 22 1.64 16.52 -0.44
CA TRP A 22 1.85 17.03 -1.80
C TRP A 22 1.02 16.34 -2.90
N ALA A 23 0.58 15.09 -2.72
CA ALA A 23 -0.07 14.32 -3.78
C ALA A 23 -1.56 14.62 -3.92
N PHE A 24 -2.27 14.95 -2.86
CA PHE A 24 -3.72 15.13 -2.90
C PHE A 24 -4.21 16.30 -3.78
N SER A 25 -3.34 17.28 -4.07
CA SER A 25 -3.67 18.37 -5.00
C SER A 25 -3.84 17.89 -6.47
N TYR A 26 -3.41 16.67 -6.78
CA TYR A 26 -3.54 16.04 -8.09
C TYR A 26 -4.70 15.07 -8.20
N THR A 27 -5.51 14.90 -7.13
CA THR A 27 -6.67 14.01 -7.12
C THR A 27 -7.87 14.68 -7.78
N ASP A 28 -8.56 13.94 -8.67
CA ASP A 28 -9.83 14.33 -9.29
C ASP A 28 -10.91 13.24 -9.10
N ASP A 29 -12.13 13.49 -9.59
CA ASP A 29 -13.25 12.57 -9.47
C ASP A 29 -12.98 11.22 -10.17
N GLU A 30 -12.17 11.21 -11.23
CA GLU A 30 -11.81 9.99 -11.95
C GLU A 30 -10.87 9.13 -11.12
N MET A 31 -9.89 9.75 -10.46
CA MET A 31 -8.99 9.05 -9.53
C MET A 31 -9.75 8.51 -8.32
N GLN A 32 -10.69 9.28 -7.76
CA GLN A 32 -11.54 8.82 -6.66
C GLN A 32 -12.37 7.59 -7.05
N THR A 33 -12.86 7.56 -8.30
CA THR A 33 -13.58 6.39 -8.85
C THR A 33 -12.67 5.16 -8.94
N GLU A 34 -11.42 5.34 -9.37
CA GLU A 34 -10.42 4.28 -9.44
C GLU A 34 -10.04 3.75 -8.04
N ASP A 35 -9.86 4.66 -7.09
CA ASP A 35 -9.60 4.30 -5.68
C ASP A 35 -10.75 3.50 -5.08
N ALA A 36 -12.00 3.91 -5.34
CA ALA A 36 -13.20 3.19 -4.91
C ALA A 36 -13.26 1.78 -5.52
N ALA A 37 -12.86 1.61 -6.79
CA ALA A 37 -12.78 0.30 -7.43
C ALA A 37 -11.69 -0.58 -6.77
N GLY A 38 -10.54 -0.01 -6.44
CA GLY A 38 -9.47 -0.67 -5.69
C GLY A 38 -9.91 -1.13 -4.30
N MET A 39 -10.62 -0.27 -3.56
CA MET A 39 -11.22 -0.61 -2.26
C MET A 39 -12.22 -1.75 -2.40
N ALA A 40 -13.09 -1.71 -3.41
CA ALA A 40 -14.06 -2.78 -3.65
C ALA A 40 -13.41 -4.12 -4.03
N ALA A 41 -12.24 -4.10 -4.65
CA ALA A 41 -11.49 -5.31 -5.02
C ALA A 41 -10.76 -5.96 -3.83
N SER A 42 -10.59 -5.26 -2.72
CA SER A 42 -9.85 -5.74 -1.54
C SER A 42 -10.76 -5.92 -0.32
N ASP A 43 -10.32 -6.74 0.63
CA ASP A 43 -10.98 -6.95 1.92
C ASP A 43 -10.01 -6.91 3.12
N ALA A 44 -8.77 -6.54 2.86
CA ALA A 44 -7.76 -6.37 3.89
C ALA A 44 -6.70 -5.33 3.49
N LEU A 45 -6.15 -4.66 4.51
CA LEU A 45 -4.94 -3.85 4.41
C LEU A 45 -3.77 -4.58 5.07
N LEU A 46 -2.60 -4.51 4.46
CA LEU A 46 -1.33 -4.95 5.04
C LEU A 46 -0.45 -3.70 5.22
N LEU A 47 -0.08 -3.40 6.44
CA LEU A 47 0.58 -2.16 6.82
C LEU A 47 1.87 -2.45 7.60
N GLY A 48 2.92 -1.68 7.35
CA GLY A 48 4.05 -1.64 8.27
C GLY A 48 3.67 -0.93 9.57
N ARG A 49 4.37 -1.23 10.67
CA ARG A 49 4.06 -0.70 12.00
C ARG A 49 3.89 0.83 12.02
N VAL A 50 4.83 1.58 11.48
CA VAL A 50 4.80 3.06 11.50
C VAL A 50 3.58 3.58 10.75
N THR A 51 3.32 3.09 9.53
CA THR A 51 2.13 3.47 8.75
C THR A 51 0.84 3.13 9.48
N TYR A 52 0.81 1.98 10.16
CA TYR A 52 -0.35 1.61 10.98
C TYR A 52 -0.58 2.60 12.13
N GLU A 53 0.47 2.97 12.86
CA GLU A 53 0.39 3.92 13.98
C GLU A 53 -0.10 5.30 13.51
N GLU A 54 0.41 5.79 12.38
CA GLU A 54 -0.04 7.04 11.74
C GLU A 54 -1.51 6.96 11.31
N PHE A 55 -1.91 5.88 10.68
CA PHE A 55 -3.28 5.65 10.24
C PHE A 55 -4.26 5.52 11.41
N ALA A 56 -3.88 4.81 12.47
CA ALA A 56 -4.68 4.66 13.68
C ALA A 56 -4.88 5.98 14.42
N ALA A 57 -3.93 6.89 14.35
CA ALA A 57 -4.06 8.22 14.92
C ALA A 57 -4.92 9.16 14.06
N PHE A 58 -4.98 8.97 12.76
CA PHE A 58 -5.64 9.86 11.80
C PHE A 58 -7.07 9.44 11.45
N TRP A 59 -7.25 8.21 10.92
CA TRP A 59 -8.49 7.78 10.29
C TRP A 59 -9.71 7.67 11.21
N PRO A 60 -9.60 7.22 12.48
CA PRO A 60 -10.75 7.17 13.39
C PRO A 60 -11.35 8.54 13.72
N ASN A 61 -10.59 9.61 13.52
CA ASN A 61 -11.00 10.99 13.82
C ASN A 61 -11.55 11.73 12.59
N GLN A 62 -11.61 11.07 11.42
CA GLN A 62 -12.13 11.69 10.20
C GLN A 62 -13.67 11.57 10.13
N PRO A 63 -14.34 12.53 9.44
CA PRO A 63 -15.78 12.49 9.26
C PRO A 63 -16.25 11.22 8.52
N ALA A 64 -17.27 10.56 9.04
CA ALA A 64 -17.81 9.29 8.51
C ALA A 64 -18.66 9.42 7.23
N ASP A 65 -18.74 10.60 6.64
CA ASP A 65 -19.45 10.84 5.37
C ASP A 65 -18.57 10.57 4.12
N ASN A 66 -17.33 10.16 4.32
CA ASN A 66 -16.39 9.82 3.26
C ASN A 66 -16.26 8.28 3.14
N PRO A 67 -16.61 7.68 1.97
CA PRO A 67 -16.52 6.23 1.76
C PRO A 67 -15.13 5.64 2.01
N MET A 68 -14.07 6.40 1.79
CA MET A 68 -12.70 5.97 2.09
C MET A 68 -12.47 5.84 3.60
N VAL A 69 -13.00 6.77 4.38
CA VAL A 69 -12.93 6.73 5.85
C VAL A 69 -13.65 5.50 6.40
N ASP A 70 -14.86 5.24 5.90
CA ASP A 70 -15.63 4.05 6.27
C ASP A 70 -14.89 2.76 5.91
N TYR A 71 -14.34 2.68 4.70
CA TYR A 71 -13.57 1.51 4.26
C TYR A 71 -12.35 1.29 5.15
N ILE A 72 -11.49 2.29 5.33
CA ILE A 72 -10.23 2.15 6.09
C ILE A 72 -10.51 1.80 7.56
N ASN A 73 -11.54 2.39 8.18
CA ASN A 73 -11.89 2.09 9.56
C ASN A 73 -12.53 0.70 9.73
N SER A 74 -13.26 0.19 8.73
CA SER A 74 -13.98 -1.09 8.83
C SER A 74 -13.20 -2.29 8.30
N VAL A 75 -12.30 -2.10 7.32
CA VAL A 75 -11.54 -3.17 6.68
C VAL A 75 -10.64 -3.90 7.69
N ARG A 76 -10.35 -5.18 7.44
CA ARG A 76 -9.38 -5.96 8.23
C ARG A 76 -7.96 -5.44 7.99
N LYS A 77 -7.19 -5.30 9.06
CA LYS A 77 -5.82 -4.76 9.02
C LYS A 77 -4.84 -5.78 9.55
N TYR A 78 -3.78 -6.02 8.80
CA TYR A 78 -2.65 -6.83 9.21
C TYR A 78 -1.44 -5.92 9.37
N VAL A 79 -0.85 -5.93 10.57
CA VAL A 79 0.27 -5.07 10.94
C VAL A 79 1.55 -5.88 10.96
N VAL A 80 2.44 -5.63 10.01
CA VAL A 80 3.73 -6.32 9.95
C VAL A 80 4.70 -5.67 10.94
N SER A 81 5.04 -6.42 11.98
CA SER A 81 5.98 -5.97 13.02
C SER A 81 6.64 -7.14 13.72
N ALA A 82 7.95 -7.03 13.94
CA ALA A 82 8.70 -7.97 14.77
C ALA A 82 8.75 -7.58 16.27
N THR A 83 8.20 -6.41 16.62
CA THR A 83 8.34 -5.82 17.96
C THR A 83 7.01 -5.51 18.67
N LEU A 84 5.89 -5.56 17.94
CA LEU A 84 4.57 -5.43 18.53
C LEU A 84 4.10 -6.82 18.98
N GLU A 85 3.78 -6.96 20.27
CA GLU A 85 3.24 -8.18 20.85
C GLU A 85 1.70 -8.24 20.72
N GLU A 86 1.04 -7.09 20.77
CA GLU A 86 -0.42 -6.96 20.60
C GLU A 86 -0.77 -5.87 19.60
N PRO A 87 -1.90 -6.03 18.85
CA PRO A 87 -2.35 -4.97 17.96
C PRO A 87 -2.77 -3.77 18.81
N PRO A 88 -2.37 -2.55 18.40
CA PRO A 88 -2.92 -1.33 18.99
C PRO A 88 -4.45 -1.27 18.86
N GLU A 89 -5.10 -0.41 19.62
CA GLU A 89 -6.55 -0.33 19.84
C GLU A 89 -7.43 -0.04 18.60
N TRP A 90 -6.86 0.05 17.40
CA TRP A 90 -7.66 0.24 16.19
C TRP A 90 -8.33 -1.07 15.78
N ASN A 91 -9.65 -1.03 15.63
CA ASN A 91 -10.47 -2.23 15.40
C ASN A 91 -10.07 -3.06 14.17
N ASN A 92 -10.37 -4.35 14.18
CA ASN A 92 -10.07 -5.31 13.11
C ASN A 92 -8.58 -5.42 12.77
N SER A 93 -7.68 -5.21 13.73
CA SER A 93 -6.24 -5.28 13.55
C SER A 93 -5.66 -6.59 14.10
N THR A 94 -4.68 -7.15 13.39
CA THR A 94 -3.95 -8.37 13.76
C THR A 94 -2.45 -8.14 13.47
N VAL A 95 -1.57 -8.51 14.40
CA VAL A 95 -0.11 -8.45 14.18
C VAL A 95 0.35 -9.68 13.40
N ILE A 96 1.24 -9.46 12.43
CA ILE A 96 2.00 -10.49 11.70
C ILE A 96 3.48 -10.35 12.05
N GLY A 97 4.14 -11.47 12.38
CA GLY A 97 5.55 -11.50 12.74
C GLY A 97 5.81 -11.41 14.24
N GLY A 98 4.79 -11.62 15.08
CA GLY A 98 4.92 -11.79 16.51
C GLY A 98 5.64 -13.08 16.92
N GLU A 99 5.47 -13.54 18.17
CA GLU A 99 6.19 -14.70 18.70
C GLU A 99 6.03 -15.97 17.84
N GLY A 100 7.13 -16.45 17.26
CA GLY A 100 7.32 -17.82 16.74
C GLY A 100 7.05 -18.06 15.25
N GLY A 101 6.60 -17.07 14.48
CA GLY A 101 6.43 -17.17 13.02
C GLY A 101 7.46 -16.35 12.25
N THR A 102 7.72 -16.72 10.98
CA THR A 102 8.41 -15.81 10.07
C THR A 102 7.36 -14.96 9.34
N ILE A 103 7.59 -13.65 9.23
CA ILE A 103 6.71 -12.71 8.52
C ILE A 103 6.37 -13.23 7.11
N VAL A 104 7.35 -13.78 6.41
CA VAL A 104 7.22 -14.33 5.05
C VAL A 104 6.21 -15.48 5.01
N GLU A 105 6.34 -16.44 5.95
CA GLU A 105 5.45 -17.63 6.01
C GLU A 105 4.02 -17.24 6.39
N GLU A 106 3.86 -16.32 7.33
CA GLU A 106 2.54 -15.83 7.76
C GLU A 106 1.83 -15.08 6.62
N ILE A 107 2.53 -14.21 5.89
CA ILE A 107 1.98 -13.50 4.72
C ILE A 107 1.66 -14.51 3.60
N ALA A 108 2.53 -15.49 3.35
CA ALA A 108 2.26 -16.53 2.37
C ALA A 108 1.05 -17.40 2.77
N ALA A 109 0.83 -17.65 4.05
CA ALA A 109 -0.36 -18.33 4.56
C ALA A 109 -1.61 -17.49 4.36
N LEU A 110 -1.56 -16.19 4.69
CA LEU A 110 -2.65 -15.22 4.50
C LEU A 110 -3.10 -15.15 3.03
N LYS A 111 -2.15 -15.19 2.07
CA LYS A 111 -2.48 -15.22 0.63
C LYS A 111 -3.28 -16.48 0.22
N ARG A 112 -3.12 -17.59 0.94
CA ARG A 112 -3.84 -18.86 0.65
C ARG A 112 -5.25 -18.90 1.25
N GLU A 113 -5.56 -18.01 2.18
CA GLU A 113 -6.91 -17.92 2.74
C GLU A 113 -7.94 -17.49 1.69
N PRO A 114 -9.23 -17.86 1.86
CA PRO A 114 -10.29 -17.32 1.02
C PRO A 114 -10.49 -15.82 1.29
N GLY A 115 -10.71 -15.05 0.23
CA GLY A 115 -10.92 -13.61 0.32
C GLY A 115 -10.62 -12.89 -1.00
N ARG A 116 -10.78 -11.57 -0.97
CA ARG A 116 -10.40 -10.66 -2.06
C ARG A 116 -8.93 -10.27 -1.93
N ASP A 117 -8.49 -9.31 -2.70
CA ASP A 117 -7.11 -8.82 -2.67
C ASP A 117 -6.74 -8.19 -1.32
N ILE A 118 -5.47 -8.17 -1.02
CA ILE A 118 -4.88 -7.49 0.14
C ILE A 118 -4.13 -6.27 -0.39
N THR A 119 -4.57 -5.09 0.01
CA THR A 119 -3.93 -3.84 -0.40
C THR A 119 -2.83 -3.44 0.56
N ILE A 120 -1.72 -2.99 0.02
CA ILE A 120 -0.60 -2.40 0.75
C ILE A 120 -0.54 -0.92 0.37
N THR A 121 -0.59 -0.03 1.36
CA THR A 121 -0.46 1.41 1.18
C THR A 121 0.60 1.94 2.15
N GLY A 122 1.85 1.61 1.86
CA GLY A 122 3.00 1.86 2.77
C GLY A 122 3.17 0.76 3.82
N SER A 123 4.32 0.60 4.41
CA SER A 123 5.51 1.46 4.25
C SER A 123 6.32 1.03 3.02
N LEU A 124 7.10 1.96 2.47
CA LEU A 124 8.01 1.68 1.34
C LEU A 124 8.95 0.50 1.62
N ILE A 125 9.42 0.36 2.87
CA ILE A 125 10.26 -0.76 3.32
C ILE A 125 9.51 -2.09 3.20
N LEU A 126 8.23 -2.13 3.58
CA LEU A 126 7.41 -3.33 3.48
C LEU A 126 7.22 -3.73 2.02
N VAL A 127 6.88 -2.78 1.14
CA VAL A 127 6.72 -3.03 -0.30
C VAL A 127 7.99 -3.62 -0.91
N ARG A 128 9.15 -3.01 -0.65
CA ARG A 128 10.45 -3.51 -1.12
C ARG A 128 10.76 -4.91 -0.59
N SER A 129 10.50 -5.15 0.70
CA SER A 129 10.72 -6.46 1.30
C SER A 129 9.84 -7.53 0.65
N LEU A 130 8.55 -7.26 0.44
CA LEU A 130 7.63 -8.19 -0.21
C LEU A 130 8.01 -8.46 -1.68
N MET A 131 8.54 -7.46 -2.38
CA MET A 131 9.11 -7.65 -3.72
C MET A 131 10.33 -8.57 -3.69
N ARG A 132 11.25 -8.38 -2.73
CA ARG A 132 12.45 -9.24 -2.59
C ARG A 132 12.09 -10.69 -2.32
N GLU A 133 11.10 -10.91 -1.49
CA GLU A 133 10.63 -12.25 -1.12
C GLU A 133 9.69 -12.89 -2.17
N GLY A 134 9.40 -12.19 -3.29
CA GLY A 134 8.51 -12.70 -4.34
C GLY A 134 7.06 -12.85 -3.89
N LEU A 135 6.64 -12.12 -2.87
CA LEU A 135 5.29 -12.18 -2.31
C LEU A 135 4.35 -11.15 -2.94
N LEU A 136 4.88 -10.05 -3.48
CA LEU A 136 4.09 -9.00 -4.13
C LEU A 136 3.62 -9.46 -5.49
N ASP A 137 2.31 -9.39 -5.75
CA ASP A 137 1.72 -9.79 -7.03
C ASP A 137 1.59 -8.62 -8.01
N GLU A 138 1.24 -7.43 -7.50
CA GLU A 138 1.09 -6.22 -8.31
C GLU A 138 1.63 -4.99 -7.58
N LEU A 139 2.31 -4.13 -8.33
CA LEU A 139 2.75 -2.80 -7.90
C LEU A 139 2.07 -1.75 -8.75
N ARG A 140 1.27 -0.90 -8.13
CA ARG A 140 0.65 0.27 -8.76
C ARG A 140 1.42 1.52 -8.37
N CYS A 141 2.07 2.13 -9.34
CA CYS A 141 2.75 3.41 -9.19
C CYS A 141 1.82 4.53 -9.67
N VAL A 142 1.36 5.37 -8.76
CA VAL A 142 0.55 6.56 -9.05
C VAL A 142 1.51 7.74 -9.16
N VAL A 143 1.93 8.05 -10.38
CA VAL A 143 2.96 9.04 -10.66
C VAL A 143 2.34 10.41 -10.84
N CYS A 144 2.57 11.31 -9.88
CA CYS A 144 2.12 12.70 -9.95
C CYS A 144 3.10 13.55 -10.77
N PRO A 145 2.60 14.55 -11.54
CA PRO A 145 3.40 15.38 -12.42
C PRO A 145 4.19 16.46 -11.63
N VAL A 146 5.02 16.04 -10.70
CA VAL A 146 5.83 16.89 -9.82
C VAL A 146 7.20 16.28 -9.59
N VAL A 147 8.23 17.12 -9.48
CA VAL A 147 9.58 16.75 -9.04
C VAL A 147 9.77 17.27 -7.61
N ARG A 148 10.06 16.40 -6.67
CA ARG A 148 10.26 16.74 -5.25
C ARG A 148 11.71 17.09 -4.92
N GLY A 149 12.65 16.43 -5.57
CA GLY A 149 14.09 16.63 -5.38
C GLY A 149 14.65 15.96 -4.12
N SER A 150 13.88 15.88 -3.04
CA SER A 150 14.28 15.27 -1.75
C SER A 150 13.15 14.46 -1.15
N GLY A 151 13.50 13.53 -0.26
CA GLY A 151 12.59 12.57 0.37
C GLY A 151 12.92 11.14 0.01
N ARG A 152 12.37 10.16 0.76
CA ARG A 152 12.58 8.74 0.50
C ARG A 152 11.88 8.32 -0.79
N ARG A 153 12.60 7.58 -1.62
CA ARG A 153 12.09 7.03 -2.88
C ARG A 153 11.52 5.63 -2.67
N LEU A 154 10.62 5.23 -3.56
CA LEU A 154 10.12 3.85 -3.58
C LEU A 154 11.27 2.86 -3.78
N PHE A 155 12.18 3.14 -4.69
CA PHE A 155 13.41 2.35 -4.92
C PHE A 155 14.64 3.15 -4.51
N GLU A 156 15.54 2.52 -3.77
CA GLU A 156 16.80 3.10 -3.29
C GLU A 156 17.95 2.77 -4.24
N GLU A 157 19.08 3.49 -4.12
CA GLU A 157 20.22 3.35 -5.04
C GLU A 157 20.91 1.99 -4.99
N GLU A 158 20.79 1.27 -3.85
CA GLU A 158 21.44 -0.03 -3.61
C GLU A 158 20.49 -1.24 -3.80
N GLU A 159 19.35 -1.04 -4.47
CA GLU A 159 18.42 -2.15 -4.75
C GLU A 159 18.92 -3.01 -5.92
N ASP A 160 18.74 -4.32 -5.80
CA ASP A 160 19.02 -5.25 -6.90
C ASP A 160 18.14 -4.95 -8.12
N ARG A 161 18.74 -5.03 -9.31
CA ARG A 161 17.99 -4.92 -10.56
C ARG A 161 16.87 -5.96 -10.62
N ARG A 162 15.65 -5.50 -10.85
CA ARG A 162 14.46 -6.33 -11.05
C ARG A 162 13.75 -5.94 -12.32
N GLU A 163 13.23 -6.91 -13.02
CA GLU A 163 12.39 -6.69 -14.19
C GLU A 163 10.93 -6.71 -13.77
N LEU A 164 10.16 -5.79 -14.31
CA LEU A 164 8.74 -5.64 -14.08
C LEU A 164 8.01 -5.69 -15.42
N GLU A 165 6.89 -6.40 -15.47
CA GLU A 165 6.00 -6.43 -16.63
C GLU A 165 4.89 -5.40 -16.43
N LEU A 166 4.76 -4.45 -17.36
CA LEU A 166 3.62 -3.52 -17.37
C LEU A 166 2.36 -4.28 -17.79
N VAL A 167 1.36 -4.31 -16.90
CA VAL A 167 0.08 -5.01 -17.15
C VAL A 167 -1.08 -4.06 -17.40
N ASP A 168 -0.98 -2.81 -16.92
CA ASP A 168 -1.99 -1.77 -17.17
C ASP A 168 -1.39 -0.37 -17.01
N SER A 169 -1.98 0.62 -17.70
CA SER A 169 -1.63 2.02 -17.54
C SER A 169 -2.84 2.91 -17.77
N LYS A 170 -2.98 3.96 -16.94
CA LYS A 170 -4.06 4.92 -17.05
C LYS A 170 -3.54 6.34 -16.83
N THR A 171 -3.98 7.27 -17.66
CA THR A 171 -3.68 8.71 -17.54
C THR A 171 -4.93 9.46 -17.13
N PHE A 172 -4.80 10.37 -16.16
CA PHE A 172 -5.88 11.20 -15.63
C PHE A 172 -5.79 12.64 -16.13
N GLY A 173 -6.90 13.36 -16.09
CA GLY A 173 -6.98 14.74 -16.53
C GLY A 173 -6.06 15.71 -15.77
N THR A 174 -5.67 15.36 -14.55
CA THR A 174 -4.71 16.10 -13.72
C THR A 174 -3.25 15.93 -14.15
N GLY A 175 -2.97 15.05 -15.13
CA GLY A 175 -1.61 14.69 -15.54
C GLY A 175 -0.99 13.56 -14.72
N VAL A 176 -1.71 13.01 -13.75
CA VAL A 176 -1.30 11.79 -13.04
C VAL A 176 -1.34 10.59 -13.98
N VAL A 177 -0.37 9.70 -13.85
CA VAL A 177 -0.32 8.44 -14.58
C VAL A 177 -0.22 7.29 -13.57
N THR A 178 -1.16 6.36 -13.63
CA THR A 178 -1.06 5.09 -12.89
C THR A 178 -0.45 4.03 -13.80
N LEU A 179 0.58 3.37 -13.31
CA LEU A 179 1.27 2.26 -13.98
C LEU A 179 1.15 1.03 -13.06
N THR A 180 0.51 -0.02 -13.56
CA THR A 180 0.41 -1.28 -12.82
C THR A 180 1.41 -2.27 -13.38
N TYR A 181 2.31 -2.72 -12.53
CA TYR A 181 3.34 -3.69 -12.86
C TYR A 181 3.14 -5.00 -12.10
N ARG A 182 3.61 -6.07 -12.71
CA ARG A 182 3.79 -7.38 -12.08
C ARG A 182 5.28 -7.68 -12.00
N PRO A 183 5.82 -8.07 -10.83
CA PRO A 183 7.20 -8.54 -10.74
C PRO A 183 7.41 -9.74 -11.67
N SER A 184 8.47 -9.71 -12.47
CA SER A 184 8.85 -10.86 -13.32
C SER A 184 9.36 -11.99 -12.44
N SER A 185 8.98 -13.21 -12.74
CA SER A 185 9.37 -14.43 -12.00
C SER A 185 10.86 -14.73 -12.15
#